data_3e737ddf740d04266f3fb945bc569367
#
_entry.id   3e737ddf740d04266f3fb945bc569367
#
_cell.length_a   1.000
_cell.length_b   1.000
_cell.length_c   1.000
_cell.angle_alpha   90.00
_cell.angle_beta   90.00
_cell.angle_gamma   90.00
#
_symmetry.space_group_name_H-M   'P 1'
#
loop_
_entity.id
_entity.type
_entity.pdbx_description
1 polymer ?
#
loop_
_entity_poly.entity_id
_entity_poly.type
_entity_poly.pdbx_seq_one_letter_code
_entity_poly.pdbx_strand_id
1 'polypeptide(L)'
;MVILTALFASCSQKETTLTILETTDTHGRYDEFANEALLIKQMKSELGDHLILLDNGDNMQGSVFQYCSNQDAEHPNLASAVLNFFPYDAVCVGNHDIEAGRKVFDRAYSEVNMPVLAANVIDESTGEPYFTPYIILNRDGFKIAVLGLLTPYVVTWVPDRLRPGLRFEQLEASAAKWVKIIQEKEHPDLMVGLFHSGFEPQVQNLPPDHPLGRENATKWVAENVPGFDIIFYGHDHRSKAEKLTNINGDPVYVLNSGNRGMGLALAEVTLKKGQKPNISISLMLTDQENKDEAFLAMLQPYLDRAEVYKQREVVELPVSINTDDAFKGSCLWVDEIHRCQFETVEAEGIHADISMAAPLSGGKTLEAGMLKVSDFFTWYPFENSLAVMALTGKEVKAFLEYAYEMKSPIYNFDSGAGLIYEVNDKKPMGERINIISMADGTPFDMDKTYNVVMNSYRSMGGGNHLINGVGWAQEEIKDHVVWQSDRDLRSIFIDWASKKGVLDTEPLNCWKIK
;
A
#
# COMPACT_ATOMS: atom_id res chain seq x y z
N MET A 1 -5.55 -72.00 35.39
CA MET A 1 -6.06 -70.61 35.52
C MET A 1 -5.07 -69.73 34.81
N VAL A 2 -5.32 -69.40 33.53
CA VAL A 2 -4.45 -68.57 32.71
C VAL A 2 -4.91 -67.13 32.87
N ILE A 3 -4.08 -66.28 33.49
CA ILE A 3 -4.35 -64.83 33.63
C ILE A 3 -3.95 -64.17 32.30
N LEU A 4 -4.94 -63.75 31.51
CA LEU A 4 -4.75 -62.92 30.35
C LEU A 4 -4.52 -61.45 30.83
N THR A 5 -3.30 -61.00 30.86
CA THR A 5 -2.96 -59.58 31.03
C THR A 5 -3.25 -58.84 29.72
N ALA A 6 -4.38 -58.11 29.67
CA ALA A 6 -4.66 -57.19 28.59
C ALA A 6 -3.73 -55.96 28.74
N LEU A 7 -2.74 -55.85 27.87
CA LEU A 7 -1.96 -54.63 27.66
C LEU A 7 -2.88 -53.59 27.01
N PHE A 8 -3.44 -52.65 27.80
CA PHE A 8 -3.99 -51.44 27.29
C PHE A 8 -2.82 -50.57 26.78
N ALA A 9 -2.54 -50.65 25.49
CA ALA A 9 -1.75 -49.63 24.84
C ALA A 9 -2.56 -48.32 24.89
N SER A 10 -2.21 -47.45 25.81
CA SER A 10 -2.70 -46.07 25.81
C SER A 10 -2.16 -45.44 24.51
N CYS A 11 -3.00 -45.39 23.50
CA CYS A 11 -2.75 -44.58 22.32
C CYS A 11 -2.84 -43.11 22.78
N SER A 12 -1.73 -42.49 23.21
CA SER A 12 -1.70 -41.05 23.41
C SER A 12 -2.08 -40.44 22.09
N GLN A 13 -3.21 -39.74 22.04
CA GLN A 13 -3.56 -38.98 20.84
C GLN A 13 -2.40 -38.03 20.52
N LYS A 14 -1.99 -38.02 19.26
CA LYS A 14 -0.93 -37.13 18.80
C LYS A 14 -1.36 -35.68 19.01
N GLU A 15 -0.53 -34.93 19.71
CA GLU A 15 -0.74 -33.52 20.06
C GLU A 15 0.52 -32.74 19.74
N THR A 16 0.36 -31.50 19.26
CA THR A 16 1.46 -30.55 19.07
C THR A 16 1.00 -29.14 19.39
N THR A 17 1.91 -28.29 19.85
CA THR A 17 1.66 -26.84 20.00
C THR A 17 2.58 -26.12 19.04
N LEU A 18 1.99 -25.27 18.21
CA LEU A 18 2.66 -24.45 17.22
C LEU A 18 2.49 -22.99 17.58
N THR A 19 3.49 -22.19 17.28
CA THR A 19 3.41 -20.72 17.33
C THR A 19 3.45 -20.18 15.92
N ILE A 20 2.46 -19.38 15.55
CA ILE A 20 2.41 -18.71 14.24
C ILE A 20 2.63 -17.23 14.49
N LEU A 21 3.66 -16.65 13.85
CA LEU A 21 3.96 -15.23 13.88
C LEU A 21 3.69 -14.59 12.53
N GLU A 22 3.21 -13.36 12.57
CA GLU A 22 3.05 -12.52 11.39
C GLU A 22 3.81 -11.21 11.55
N THR A 23 4.47 -10.82 10.45
CA THR A 23 4.94 -9.47 10.14
C THR A 23 4.13 -8.91 8.98
N THR A 24 3.98 -7.58 8.89
CA THR A 24 3.24 -6.93 7.80
C THR A 24 3.68 -5.47 7.63
N ASP A 25 3.43 -4.91 6.45
CA ASP A 25 3.49 -3.46 6.20
C ASP A 25 4.80 -2.81 6.67
N THR A 26 5.94 -3.44 6.38
CA THR A 26 7.27 -2.90 6.75
C THR A 26 7.57 -1.60 6.01
N HIS A 27 7.01 -1.42 4.80
CA HIS A 27 7.19 -0.24 3.96
C HIS A 27 8.66 0.16 3.77
N GLY A 28 9.52 -0.85 3.63
CA GLY A 28 10.96 -0.62 3.45
C GLY A 28 11.65 0.06 4.64
N ARG A 29 11.01 0.16 5.81
CA ARG A 29 11.55 0.72 7.06
C ARG A 29 12.32 -0.32 7.86
N TYR A 30 13.23 -0.98 7.21
CA TYR A 30 13.94 -2.12 7.79
C TYR A 30 14.90 -1.74 8.93
N ASP A 31 15.36 -0.50 9.00
CA ASP A 31 16.10 0.05 10.15
C ASP A 31 15.24 0.08 11.43
N GLU A 32 13.94 0.28 11.31
CA GLU A 32 12.96 0.18 12.39
C GLU A 32 12.64 -1.30 12.70
N PHE A 33 12.62 -2.17 11.69
CA PHE A 33 12.35 -3.61 11.79
C PHE A 33 13.45 -4.42 12.52
N ALA A 34 14.62 -3.85 12.75
CA ALA A 34 15.74 -4.54 13.40
C ALA A 34 15.42 -5.04 14.83
N ASN A 35 14.42 -4.48 15.49
CA ASN A 35 13.94 -4.90 16.81
C ASN A 35 13.09 -6.18 16.70
N GLU A 36 12.22 -6.27 15.71
CA GLU A 36 11.47 -7.51 15.40
C GLU A 36 12.42 -8.63 15.02
N ALA A 37 13.49 -8.30 14.26
CA ALA A 37 14.51 -9.24 13.85
C ALA A 37 15.12 -10.00 15.03
N LEU A 38 15.44 -9.27 16.12
CA LEU A 38 15.98 -9.88 17.32
C LEU A 38 14.97 -10.83 17.97
N LEU A 39 13.72 -10.41 18.08
CA LEU A 39 12.65 -11.21 18.69
C LEU A 39 12.34 -12.49 17.89
N ILE A 40 12.22 -12.37 16.56
CA ILE A 40 12.00 -13.50 15.65
C ILE A 40 13.15 -14.53 15.79
N LYS A 41 14.38 -14.06 15.84
CA LYS A 41 15.57 -14.91 15.99
C LYS A 41 15.57 -15.66 17.32
N GLN A 42 15.21 -14.98 18.42
CA GLN A 42 15.08 -15.62 19.74
C GLN A 42 13.99 -16.69 19.71
N MET A 43 12.80 -16.39 19.22
CA MET A 43 11.70 -17.34 19.13
C MET A 43 12.02 -18.52 18.20
N LYS A 44 12.71 -18.29 17.08
CA LYS A 44 13.17 -19.38 16.21
C LYS A 44 14.16 -20.30 16.90
N SER A 45 15.05 -19.74 17.71
CA SER A 45 16.01 -20.52 18.51
C SER A 45 15.32 -21.39 19.57
N GLU A 46 14.24 -20.90 20.16
CA GLU A 46 13.49 -21.59 21.23
C GLU A 46 12.52 -22.64 20.68
N LEU A 47 11.79 -22.30 19.61
CA LEU A 47 10.67 -23.09 19.09
C LEU A 47 11.06 -24.00 17.92
N GLY A 48 12.16 -23.73 17.22
CA GLY A 48 12.59 -24.53 16.08
C GLY A 48 11.52 -24.64 14.99
N ASP A 49 11.15 -25.87 14.64
CA ASP A 49 10.13 -26.15 13.61
C ASP A 49 8.68 -25.99 14.11
N HIS A 50 8.48 -25.74 15.41
CA HIS A 50 7.16 -25.36 15.95
C HIS A 50 6.83 -23.89 15.70
N LEU A 51 7.79 -23.06 15.24
CA LEU A 51 7.54 -21.72 14.76
C LEU A 51 7.17 -21.76 13.28
N ILE A 52 6.03 -21.19 12.93
CA ILE A 52 5.60 -20.82 11.58
C ILE A 52 5.71 -19.30 11.49
N LEU A 53 6.44 -18.80 10.50
CA LEU A 53 6.65 -17.38 10.29
C LEU A 53 6.08 -16.96 8.94
N LEU A 54 5.19 -15.96 8.95
CA LEU A 54 4.49 -15.45 7.77
C LEU A 54 4.72 -13.95 7.64
N ASP A 55 4.86 -13.47 6.41
CA ASP A 55 4.89 -12.03 6.10
C ASP A 55 3.69 -11.68 5.24
N ASN A 56 3.03 -10.56 5.53
CA ASN A 56 1.78 -10.20 4.88
C ASN A 56 1.92 -9.04 3.87
N GLY A 57 3.14 -8.81 3.34
CA GLY A 57 3.39 -7.91 2.22
C GLY A 57 3.57 -6.43 2.58
N ASP A 58 3.53 -5.60 1.55
CA ASP A 58 3.88 -4.18 1.56
C ASP A 58 5.32 -3.94 2.02
N ASN A 59 6.24 -4.62 1.33
CA ASN A 59 7.67 -4.57 1.57
C ASN A 59 8.42 -3.62 0.61
N MET A 60 7.88 -3.38 -0.62
CA MET A 60 8.64 -2.77 -1.71
C MET A 60 8.46 -1.27 -1.88
N GLN A 61 7.81 -0.59 -0.94
CA GLN A 61 7.55 0.85 -1.02
C GLN A 61 7.60 1.50 0.37
N GLY A 62 7.96 2.77 0.47
CA GLY A 62 7.80 3.60 1.67
C GLY A 62 9.10 4.16 2.25
N SER A 63 10.27 3.74 1.78
CA SER A 63 11.56 4.33 2.16
C SER A 63 12.43 4.64 0.94
N VAL A 64 13.36 5.60 1.13
CA VAL A 64 14.37 5.89 0.09
C VAL A 64 15.29 4.70 -0.16
N PHE A 65 15.54 3.88 0.85
CA PHE A 65 16.38 2.68 0.74
C PHE A 65 15.75 1.66 -0.20
N GLN A 66 14.48 1.38 0.00
CA GLN A 66 13.72 0.47 -0.87
C GLN A 66 13.56 1.05 -2.27
N TYR A 67 13.26 2.36 -2.39
CA TYR A 67 13.19 3.03 -3.70
C TYR A 67 14.49 2.89 -4.48
N CYS A 68 15.65 3.16 -3.87
CA CYS A 68 16.95 2.98 -4.51
C CYS A 68 17.18 1.52 -4.94
N SER A 69 16.79 0.57 -4.10
CA SER A 69 16.94 -0.85 -4.38
C SER A 69 16.03 -1.32 -5.52
N ASN A 70 14.83 -0.76 -5.64
CA ASN A 70 13.92 -1.04 -6.76
C ASN A 70 14.52 -0.60 -8.11
N GLN A 71 15.28 0.50 -8.13
CA GLN A 71 15.95 1.02 -9.32
C GLN A 71 17.30 0.33 -9.62
N ASP A 72 17.89 -0.34 -8.63
CA ASP A 72 19.19 -1.02 -8.74
C ASP A 72 19.00 -2.46 -9.25
N ALA A 73 19.22 -2.66 -10.54
CA ALA A 73 19.15 -3.99 -11.15
C ALA A 73 20.46 -4.81 -11.02
N GLU A 74 21.54 -4.21 -10.52
CA GLU A 74 22.85 -4.86 -10.42
C GLU A 74 23.02 -5.65 -9.11
N HIS A 75 22.21 -5.34 -8.08
CA HIS A 75 22.24 -5.99 -6.77
C HIS A 75 20.87 -6.62 -6.43
N PRO A 76 20.83 -7.62 -5.54
CA PRO A 76 19.57 -8.17 -5.02
C PRO A 76 18.66 -7.08 -4.45
N ASN A 77 17.34 -7.25 -4.60
CA ASN A 77 16.39 -6.31 -4.03
C ASN A 77 16.43 -6.33 -2.50
N LEU A 78 16.34 -5.16 -1.88
CA LEU A 78 16.40 -5.03 -0.42
C LEU A 78 15.28 -5.80 0.28
N ALA A 79 14.03 -5.72 -0.24
CA ALA A 79 12.92 -6.50 0.31
C ALA A 79 13.21 -8.00 0.25
N SER A 80 13.76 -8.50 -0.88
CA SER A 80 14.13 -9.91 -1.02
C SER A 80 15.23 -10.31 -0.06
N ALA A 81 16.24 -9.47 0.12
CA ALA A 81 17.33 -9.73 1.08
C ALA A 81 16.81 -9.80 2.53
N VAL A 82 15.87 -8.92 2.90
CA VAL A 82 15.22 -8.93 4.22
C VAL A 82 14.37 -10.19 4.39
N LEU A 83 13.52 -10.52 3.44
CA LEU A 83 12.69 -11.73 3.49
C LEU A 83 13.53 -12.99 3.59
N ASN A 84 14.66 -13.06 2.87
CA ASN A 84 15.58 -14.20 2.92
C ASN A 84 16.44 -14.27 4.20
N PHE A 85 16.55 -13.17 4.95
CA PHE A 85 17.28 -13.18 6.22
C PHE A 85 16.57 -14.01 7.30
N PHE A 86 15.24 -14.09 7.21
CA PHE A 86 14.41 -14.84 8.14
C PHE A 86 13.91 -16.15 7.52
N PRO A 87 13.60 -17.15 8.34
CA PRO A 87 13.04 -18.43 7.88
C PRO A 87 11.51 -18.30 7.68
N TYR A 88 11.06 -17.37 6.84
CA TYR A 88 9.65 -17.29 6.49
C TYR A 88 9.18 -18.56 5.79
N ASP A 89 8.01 -19.06 6.20
CA ASP A 89 7.32 -20.18 5.55
C ASP A 89 6.55 -19.72 4.30
N ALA A 90 6.06 -18.50 4.29
CA ALA A 90 5.45 -17.85 3.14
C ALA A 90 5.40 -16.32 3.29
N VAL A 91 5.26 -15.63 2.16
CA VAL A 91 4.97 -14.19 2.08
C VAL A 91 3.72 -13.96 1.24
N CYS A 92 2.81 -13.07 1.66
CA CYS A 92 1.70 -12.58 0.86
C CYS A 92 2.13 -11.33 0.08
N VAL A 93 1.53 -11.12 -1.08
CA VAL A 93 1.75 -9.90 -1.87
C VAL A 93 0.94 -8.76 -1.28
N GLY A 94 1.56 -7.59 -1.09
CA GLY A 94 0.88 -6.35 -0.73
C GLY A 94 0.59 -5.46 -1.95
N ASN A 95 -0.26 -4.45 -1.78
CA ASN A 95 -0.61 -3.55 -2.89
C ASN A 95 0.55 -2.63 -3.30
N HIS A 96 1.37 -2.21 -2.34
CA HIS A 96 2.57 -1.43 -2.63
C HIS A 96 3.71 -2.25 -3.26
N ASP A 97 3.68 -3.58 -3.13
CA ASP A 97 4.60 -4.44 -3.87
C ASP A 97 4.26 -4.41 -5.37
N ILE A 98 2.96 -4.45 -5.72
CA ILE A 98 2.50 -4.32 -7.12
C ILE A 98 2.76 -2.92 -7.67
N GLU A 99 2.67 -1.87 -6.85
CA GLU A 99 2.93 -0.48 -7.22
C GLU A 99 4.37 -0.27 -7.71
N ALA A 100 5.32 -1.05 -7.22
CA ALA A 100 6.70 -1.03 -7.69
C ALA A 100 6.84 -1.37 -9.20
N GLY A 101 5.79 -1.95 -9.80
CA GLY A 101 5.72 -2.35 -11.21
C GLY A 101 6.23 -3.76 -11.48
N ARG A 102 5.63 -4.41 -12.50
CA ARG A 102 5.83 -5.84 -12.77
C ARG A 102 7.30 -6.25 -12.89
N LYS A 103 8.14 -5.45 -13.55
CA LYS A 103 9.57 -5.76 -13.67
C LYS A 103 10.28 -5.79 -12.32
N VAL A 104 9.87 -4.94 -11.40
CA VAL A 104 10.49 -4.84 -10.06
C VAL A 104 10.02 -5.97 -9.18
N PHE A 105 8.70 -6.16 -9.04
CA PHE A 105 8.19 -7.22 -8.15
C PHE A 105 8.47 -8.63 -8.68
N ASP A 106 8.44 -8.86 -10.00
CA ASP A 106 8.82 -10.16 -10.58
C ASP A 106 10.29 -10.49 -10.24
N ARG A 107 11.19 -9.50 -10.42
CA ARG A 107 12.60 -9.67 -10.03
C ARG A 107 12.72 -9.96 -8.53
N ALA A 108 12.17 -9.09 -7.69
CA ALA A 108 12.29 -9.20 -6.24
C ALA A 108 11.73 -10.55 -5.74
N TYR A 109 10.55 -10.94 -6.20
CA TYR A 109 9.96 -12.22 -5.79
C TYR A 109 10.65 -13.45 -6.40
N SER A 110 11.37 -13.30 -7.52
CA SER A 110 12.22 -14.39 -8.03
C SER A 110 13.48 -14.63 -7.18
N GLU A 111 13.87 -13.66 -6.37
CA GLU A 111 15.03 -13.72 -5.48
C GLU A 111 14.71 -14.31 -4.10
N VAL A 112 13.44 -14.46 -3.70
CA VAL A 112 13.05 -14.98 -2.38
C VAL A 112 13.05 -16.52 -2.34
N ASN A 113 13.35 -17.07 -1.16
CA ASN A 113 13.50 -18.51 -0.94
C ASN A 113 12.20 -19.21 -0.49
N MET A 114 11.12 -18.48 -0.30
CA MET A 114 9.83 -18.99 0.17
C MET A 114 8.73 -18.74 -0.86
N PRO A 115 7.59 -19.48 -0.78
CA PRO A 115 6.43 -19.23 -1.64
C PRO A 115 5.84 -17.83 -1.44
N VAL A 116 5.50 -17.19 -2.57
CA VAL A 116 4.79 -15.90 -2.63
C VAL A 116 3.32 -16.18 -2.92
N LEU A 117 2.42 -15.68 -2.07
CA LEU A 117 1.00 -16.04 -2.08
C LEU A 117 0.12 -14.86 -2.51
N ALA A 118 -0.77 -15.08 -3.48
CA ALA A 118 -1.92 -14.21 -3.79
C ALA A 118 -2.89 -14.95 -4.73
N ALA A 119 -3.84 -15.68 -4.19
CA ALA A 119 -4.72 -16.58 -4.95
C ALA A 119 -5.71 -15.85 -5.88
N ASN A 120 -5.99 -14.58 -5.63
CA ASN A 120 -6.92 -13.75 -6.39
C ASN A 120 -6.23 -12.79 -7.40
N VAL A 121 -4.92 -12.88 -7.54
CA VAL A 121 -4.19 -12.20 -8.63
C VAL A 121 -4.06 -13.18 -9.78
N ILE A 122 -4.73 -12.89 -10.89
CA ILE A 122 -4.90 -13.83 -12.02
C ILE A 122 -4.06 -13.39 -13.21
N ASP A 123 -3.33 -14.31 -13.79
CA ASP A 123 -2.69 -14.12 -15.09
C ASP A 123 -3.77 -14.18 -16.18
N GLU A 124 -3.99 -13.07 -16.89
CA GLU A 124 -5.00 -12.96 -17.93
C GLU A 124 -4.76 -13.90 -19.12
N SER A 125 -3.52 -14.32 -19.35
CA SER A 125 -3.17 -15.21 -20.46
C SER A 125 -3.55 -16.67 -20.20
N THR A 126 -3.55 -17.08 -18.93
CA THR A 126 -3.85 -18.47 -18.52
C THR A 126 -5.19 -18.61 -17.82
N GLY A 127 -5.68 -17.53 -17.17
CA GLY A 127 -6.86 -17.56 -16.30
C GLY A 127 -6.60 -18.19 -14.93
N GLU A 128 -5.36 -18.56 -14.63
CA GLU A 128 -4.93 -19.17 -13.36
C GLU A 128 -4.28 -18.11 -12.42
N PRO A 129 -4.17 -18.40 -11.11
CA PRO A 129 -3.43 -17.52 -10.20
C PRO A 129 -1.99 -17.27 -10.68
N TYR A 130 -1.60 -15.99 -10.68
CA TYR A 130 -0.25 -15.57 -11.05
C TYR A 130 0.79 -15.95 -9.98
N PHE A 131 0.44 -15.79 -8.72
CA PHE A 131 1.22 -16.23 -7.57
C PHE A 131 0.71 -17.58 -7.05
N THR A 132 1.46 -18.20 -6.15
CA THR A 132 1.00 -19.43 -5.49
C THR A 132 -0.29 -19.15 -4.71
N PRO A 133 -1.37 -19.90 -4.91
CA PRO A 133 -2.62 -19.60 -4.21
C PRO A 133 -2.56 -19.94 -2.72
N TYR A 134 -1.99 -21.07 -2.35
CA TYR A 134 -1.86 -21.53 -0.97
C TYR A 134 -0.70 -22.51 -0.82
N ILE A 135 -0.28 -22.72 0.42
CA ILE A 135 0.69 -23.76 0.77
C ILE A 135 0.14 -24.70 1.83
N ILE A 136 0.73 -25.90 1.92
CA ILE A 136 0.49 -26.86 3.01
C ILE A 136 1.79 -27.09 3.77
N LEU A 137 1.80 -26.67 5.03
CA LEU A 137 2.88 -26.95 5.95
C LEU A 137 2.56 -28.22 6.76
N ASN A 138 3.56 -29.10 6.88
CA ASN A 138 3.44 -30.30 7.71
C ASN A 138 4.29 -30.10 8.97
N ARG A 139 3.65 -30.09 10.13
CA ARG A 139 4.30 -29.99 11.43
C ARG A 139 3.80 -31.12 12.32
N ASP A 140 4.71 -31.97 12.78
CA ASP A 140 4.38 -33.14 13.63
C ASP A 140 3.24 -34.02 13.08
N GLY A 141 3.10 -34.08 11.74
CA GLY A 141 2.04 -34.83 11.06
C GLY A 141 0.67 -34.20 11.10
N PHE A 142 0.58 -32.91 11.43
CA PHE A 142 -0.57 -32.05 11.19
C PHE A 142 -0.37 -31.24 9.92
N LYS A 143 -1.43 -31.04 9.15
CA LYS A 143 -1.46 -30.21 7.95
C LYS A 143 -1.99 -28.82 8.28
N ILE A 144 -1.19 -27.81 8.04
CA ILE A 144 -1.57 -26.42 8.18
C ILE A 144 -1.65 -25.82 6.77
N ALA A 145 -2.83 -25.40 6.35
CA ALA A 145 -3.03 -24.70 5.09
C ALA A 145 -2.91 -23.18 5.32
N VAL A 146 -2.15 -22.50 4.44
CA VAL A 146 -2.04 -21.05 4.43
C VAL A 146 -2.49 -20.53 3.07
N LEU A 147 -3.58 -19.76 3.02
CA LEU A 147 -4.15 -19.15 1.82
C LEU A 147 -3.80 -17.67 1.78
N GLY A 148 -3.13 -17.21 0.72
CA GLY A 148 -2.81 -15.79 0.52
C GLY A 148 -3.84 -15.07 -0.34
N LEU A 149 -4.26 -13.86 0.06
CA LEU A 149 -5.18 -13.01 -0.71
C LEU A 149 -4.78 -11.54 -0.61
N LEU A 150 -4.94 -10.80 -1.70
CA LEU A 150 -4.64 -9.38 -1.84
C LEU A 150 -5.92 -8.57 -2.04
N THR A 151 -5.98 -7.35 -1.50
CA THR A 151 -7.07 -6.42 -1.82
C THR A 151 -7.19 -6.20 -3.33
N PRO A 152 -8.39 -6.32 -3.92
CA PRO A 152 -8.57 -6.08 -5.35
C PRO A 152 -8.50 -4.60 -5.74
N TYR A 153 -8.50 -3.70 -4.76
CA TYR A 153 -8.44 -2.25 -4.96
C TYR A 153 -7.10 -1.76 -5.53
N VAL A 154 -6.10 -2.63 -5.66
CA VAL A 154 -4.88 -2.34 -6.45
C VAL A 154 -5.22 -1.69 -7.79
N VAL A 155 -6.32 -2.09 -8.45
CA VAL A 155 -6.72 -1.52 -9.75
C VAL A 155 -7.15 -0.05 -9.67
N THR A 156 -7.47 0.45 -8.49
CA THR A 156 -7.83 1.86 -8.26
C THR A 156 -6.65 2.75 -7.92
N TRP A 157 -5.48 2.16 -7.66
CA TRP A 157 -4.27 2.90 -7.26
C TRP A 157 -3.12 2.71 -8.24
N VAL A 158 -3.04 1.53 -8.87
CA VAL A 158 -1.92 1.12 -9.72
C VAL A 158 -2.37 1.04 -11.17
N PRO A 159 -1.80 1.88 -12.07
CA PRO A 159 -2.12 1.85 -13.50
C PRO A 159 -1.83 0.49 -14.16
N ASP A 160 -2.62 0.12 -15.16
CA ASP A 160 -2.50 -1.16 -15.88
C ASP A 160 -1.08 -1.41 -16.43
N ARG A 161 -0.36 -0.35 -16.84
CA ARG A 161 1.02 -0.45 -17.36
C ARG A 161 2.04 -0.93 -16.32
N LEU A 162 1.78 -0.74 -15.02
CA LEU A 162 2.63 -1.26 -13.92
C LEU A 162 2.29 -2.71 -13.56
N ARG A 163 1.10 -3.19 -13.94
CA ARG A 163 0.61 -4.55 -13.69
C ARG A 163 0.08 -5.26 -14.95
N PRO A 164 0.78 -5.16 -16.11
CA PRO A 164 0.27 -5.64 -17.39
C PRO A 164 -0.05 -7.13 -17.34
N GLY A 165 -1.23 -7.54 -17.87
CA GLY A 165 -1.67 -8.93 -17.94
C GLY A 165 -2.08 -9.52 -16.58
N LEU A 166 -2.35 -8.68 -15.58
CA LEU A 166 -2.86 -9.10 -14.27
C LEU A 166 -4.28 -8.59 -14.05
N ARG A 167 -5.17 -9.50 -13.62
CA ARG A 167 -6.53 -9.21 -13.19
C ARG A 167 -6.68 -9.57 -11.71
N PHE A 168 -7.46 -8.79 -10.97
CA PHE A 168 -7.67 -8.96 -9.54
C PHE A 168 -9.14 -9.37 -9.30
N GLU A 169 -9.34 -10.55 -8.71
CA GLU A 169 -10.65 -11.04 -8.34
C GLU A 169 -11.07 -10.53 -6.96
N GLN A 170 -12.38 -10.41 -6.70
CA GLN A 170 -12.90 -10.09 -5.37
C GLN A 170 -12.30 -11.00 -4.31
N LEU A 171 -11.84 -10.41 -3.21
CA LEU A 171 -11.22 -11.17 -2.12
C LEU A 171 -12.22 -12.13 -1.48
N GLU A 172 -13.45 -11.69 -1.22
CA GLU A 172 -14.50 -12.48 -0.59
C GLU A 172 -14.88 -13.72 -1.41
N ALA A 173 -15.05 -13.53 -2.72
CA ALA A 173 -15.38 -14.63 -3.63
C ALA A 173 -14.22 -15.63 -3.74
N SER A 174 -12.99 -15.11 -3.81
CA SER A 174 -11.78 -15.94 -3.86
C SER A 174 -11.55 -16.69 -2.54
N ALA A 175 -11.79 -16.07 -1.39
CA ALA A 175 -11.72 -16.74 -0.09
C ALA A 175 -12.69 -17.93 -0.03
N ALA A 176 -13.96 -17.73 -0.40
CA ALA A 176 -14.96 -18.79 -0.41
C ALA A 176 -14.61 -19.94 -1.39
N LYS A 177 -14.11 -19.59 -2.60
CA LYS A 177 -13.66 -20.56 -3.61
C LYS A 177 -12.51 -21.42 -3.08
N TRP A 178 -11.45 -20.77 -2.60
CA TRP A 178 -10.21 -21.45 -2.24
C TRP A 178 -10.32 -22.25 -0.94
N VAL A 179 -11.02 -21.74 0.08
CA VAL A 179 -11.29 -22.53 1.31
C VAL A 179 -11.94 -23.84 0.97
N LYS A 180 -12.96 -23.84 0.09
CA LYS A 180 -13.63 -25.06 -0.32
C LYS A 180 -12.67 -26.02 -1.03
N ILE A 181 -11.88 -25.53 -1.99
CA ILE A 181 -10.89 -26.34 -2.72
C ILE A 181 -9.88 -26.97 -1.76
N ILE A 182 -9.34 -26.17 -0.82
CA ILE A 182 -8.34 -26.63 0.13
C ILE A 182 -8.92 -27.68 1.06
N GLN A 183 -10.10 -27.46 1.59
CA GLN A 183 -10.77 -28.42 2.48
C GLN A 183 -11.07 -29.75 1.78
N GLU A 184 -11.59 -29.72 0.55
CA GLU A 184 -11.93 -30.92 -0.23
C GLU A 184 -10.69 -31.70 -0.69
N LYS A 185 -9.59 -31.01 -1.00
CA LYS A 185 -8.39 -31.63 -1.57
C LYS A 185 -7.35 -32.02 -0.52
N GLU A 186 -7.11 -31.13 0.43
CA GLU A 186 -5.97 -31.26 1.37
C GLU A 186 -6.39 -31.79 2.75
N HIS A 187 -7.62 -31.55 3.17
CA HIS A 187 -8.15 -31.90 4.50
C HIS A 187 -7.22 -31.39 5.62
N PRO A 188 -6.98 -30.06 5.72
CA PRO A 188 -6.06 -29.51 6.71
C PRO A 188 -6.59 -29.68 8.14
N ASP A 189 -5.66 -29.78 9.11
CA ASP A 189 -5.95 -29.78 10.54
C ASP A 189 -6.11 -28.34 11.07
N LEU A 190 -5.53 -27.35 10.35
CA LEU A 190 -5.64 -25.91 10.63
C LEU A 190 -5.72 -25.13 9.33
N MET A 191 -6.64 -24.18 9.23
CA MET A 191 -6.80 -23.29 8.08
C MET A 191 -6.46 -21.85 8.44
N VAL A 192 -5.42 -21.31 7.83
CA VAL A 192 -4.91 -19.97 8.04
C VAL A 192 -5.13 -19.12 6.79
N GLY A 193 -5.73 -17.93 6.95
CA GLY A 193 -5.73 -16.86 5.95
C GLY A 193 -4.54 -15.93 6.19
N LEU A 194 -3.90 -15.49 5.11
CA LEU A 194 -2.87 -14.47 5.09
C LEU A 194 -3.30 -13.39 4.09
N PHE A 195 -3.99 -12.34 4.61
CA PHE A 195 -4.73 -11.40 3.77
C PHE A 195 -4.11 -10.02 3.80
N HIS A 196 -3.59 -9.55 2.68
CA HIS A 196 -3.25 -8.15 2.55
C HIS A 196 -4.51 -7.34 2.19
N SER A 197 -5.37 -7.15 3.21
CA SER A 197 -6.64 -6.41 3.15
C SER A 197 -7.04 -6.06 4.58
N GLY A 198 -7.40 -4.81 4.85
CA GLY A 198 -7.69 -4.35 6.20
C GLY A 198 -8.95 -4.99 6.83
N PHE A 199 -9.21 -4.62 8.09
CA PHE A 199 -10.24 -5.26 8.90
C PHE A 199 -11.65 -5.03 8.37
N GLU A 200 -12.06 -3.76 8.27
CA GLU A 200 -13.38 -3.36 7.76
C GLU A 200 -13.30 -1.99 7.07
N PRO A 201 -14.17 -1.70 6.10
CA PRO A 201 -14.15 -0.41 5.41
C PRO A 201 -14.32 0.75 6.39
N GLN A 202 -13.42 1.72 6.33
CA GLN A 202 -13.54 2.97 7.09
C GLN A 202 -14.55 3.91 6.43
N VAL A 203 -14.57 3.91 5.10
CA VAL A 203 -15.56 4.58 4.25
C VAL A 203 -15.89 3.60 3.14
N GLN A 204 -17.15 3.22 3.01
CA GLN A 204 -17.59 2.46 1.83
C GLN A 204 -17.63 3.41 0.64
N ASN A 205 -16.60 3.38 -0.18
CA ASN A 205 -16.50 4.22 -1.37
C ASN A 205 -17.28 3.66 -2.55
N LEU A 206 -17.45 2.35 -2.60
CA LEU A 206 -18.16 1.64 -3.67
C LEU A 206 -19.37 0.89 -3.13
N PRO A 207 -20.44 0.69 -3.95
CA PRO A 207 -21.58 -0.12 -3.56
C PRO A 207 -21.17 -1.53 -3.13
N PRO A 208 -21.91 -2.18 -2.22
CA PRO A 208 -21.60 -3.55 -1.76
C PRO A 208 -21.57 -4.61 -2.85
N ASP A 209 -22.28 -4.36 -3.98
CA ASP A 209 -22.36 -5.21 -5.17
C ASP A 209 -21.36 -4.80 -6.26
N HIS A 210 -20.45 -3.88 -5.97
CA HIS A 210 -19.42 -3.47 -6.91
C HIS A 210 -18.53 -4.65 -7.31
N PRO A 211 -18.08 -4.74 -8.60
CA PRO A 211 -17.25 -5.85 -9.09
C PRO A 211 -15.96 -6.12 -8.31
N LEU A 212 -15.39 -5.10 -7.65
CA LEU A 212 -14.21 -5.25 -6.80
C LEU A 212 -14.53 -5.78 -5.39
N GLY A 213 -15.79 -5.76 -4.94
CA GLY A 213 -16.13 -6.11 -3.56
C GLY A 213 -15.66 -5.04 -2.56
N ARG A 214 -15.07 -5.48 -1.45
CA ARG A 214 -14.55 -4.61 -0.38
C ARG A 214 -13.05 -4.42 -0.50
N GLU A 215 -12.57 -3.20 -0.23
CA GLU A 215 -11.14 -2.94 -0.03
C GLU A 215 -10.64 -3.69 1.21
N ASN A 216 -11.29 -3.45 2.34
CA ASN A 216 -11.00 -4.05 3.64
C ASN A 216 -12.05 -5.13 3.94
N ALA A 217 -11.74 -6.38 3.64
CA ALA A 217 -12.68 -7.48 3.62
C ALA A 217 -12.50 -8.49 4.75
N THR A 218 -11.43 -8.39 5.56
CA THR A 218 -11.04 -9.42 6.53
C THR A 218 -12.14 -9.79 7.50
N LYS A 219 -12.79 -8.81 8.14
CA LYS A 219 -13.91 -9.05 9.07
C LYS A 219 -15.08 -9.75 8.38
N TRP A 220 -15.44 -9.25 7.18
CA TRP A 220 -16.55 -9.85 6.43
C TRP A 220 -16.27 -11.31 6.07
N VAL A 221 -15.05 -11.63 5.63
CA VAL A 221 -14.66 -13.02 5.34
C VAL A 221 -14.69 -13.88 6.60
N ALA A 222 -14.12 -13.39 7.71
CA ALA A 222 -14.12 -14.11 8.98
C ALA A 222 -15.55 -14.45 9.46
N GLU A 223 -16.50 -13.54 9.28
CA GLU A 223 -17.89 -13.73 9.70
C GLU A 223 -18.73 -14.55 8.69
N ASN A 224 -18.46 -14.45 7.38
CA ASN A 224 -19.36 -14.96 6.33
C ASN A 224 -18.81 -16.14 5.49
N VAL A 225 -17.50 -16.43 5.58
CA VAL A 225 -16.85 -17.54 4.86
C VAL A 225 -16.38 -18.58 5.88
N PRO A 226 -17.18 -19.65 6.16
CA PRO A 226 -16.78 -20.68 7.11
C PRO A 226 -15.54 -21.46 6.63
N GLY A 227 -14.73 -21.88 7.59
CA GLY A 227 -13.62 -22.78 7.35
C GLY A 227 -12.23 -22.21 7.67
N PHE A 228 -12.12 -20.92 7.97
CA PHE A 228 -10.92 -20.35 8.58
C PHE A 228 -10.92 -20.54 10.09
N ASP A 229 -9.76 -20.88 10.65
CA ASP A 229 -9.49 -20.89 12.09
C ASP A 229 -8.82 -19.57 12.52
N ILE A 230 -7.85 -19.10 11.71
CA ILE A 230 -7.07 -17.87 11.94
C ILE A 230 -7.00 -17.08 10.63
N ILE A 231 -7.07 -15.76 10.71
CA ILE A 231 -6.75 -14.85 9.60
C ILE A 231 -5.75 -13.81 10.12
N PHE A 232 -4.52 -13.85 9.62
CA PHE A 232 -3.58 -12.74 9.72
C PHE A 232 -3.88 -11.76 8.60
N TYR A 233 -3.83 -10.44 8.91
CA TYR A 233 -4.17 -9.43 7.92
C TYR A 233 -3.30 -8.17 8.06
N GLY A 234 -3.16 -7.39 6.98
CA GLY A 234 -2.39 -6.15 6.91
C GLY A 234 -3.17 -5.01 6.28
N HIS A 235 -2.47 -4.11 5.59
CA HIS A 235 -3.00 -3.03 4.76
C HIS A 235 -3.55 -1.80 5.53
N ASP A 236 -4.30 -1.96 6.60
CA ASP A 236 -4.91 -0.84 7.33
C ASP A 236 -4.00 -0.24 8.42
N HIS A 237 -2.82 -0.80 8.63
CA HIS A 237 -1.79 -0.37 9.58
C HIS A 237 -2.26 -0.33 11.04
N ARG A 238 -3.26 -1.12 11.41
CA ARG A 238 -3.88 -1.08 12.74
C ARG A 238 -3.64 -2.35 13.50
N SER A 239 -2.80 -2.27 14.53
CA SER A 239 -2.57 -3.41 15.43
C SER A 239 -3.88 -3.85 16.08
N LYS A 240 -4.23 -5.12 15.88
CA LYS A 240 -5.48 -5.71 16.39
C LYS A 240 -5.35 -7.21 16.58
N ALA A 241 -5.96 -7.72 17.65
CA ALA A 241 -6.19 -9.13 17.85
C ALA A 241 -7.61 -9.32 18.39
N GLU A 242 -8.46 -10.07 17.68
CA GLU A 242 -9.86 -10.23 18.01
C GLU A 242 -10.36 -11.64 17.68
N LYS A 243 -11.30 -12.14 18.48
CA LYS A 243 -12.04 -13.37 18.21
C LYS A 243 -13.42 -13.03 17.68
N LEU A 244 -13.69 -13.47 16.45
CA LEU A 244 -14.99 -13.35 15.79
C LEU A 244 -15.73 -14.69 15.79
N THR A 245 -16.96 -14.68 15.30
CA THR A 245 -17.78 -15.89 15.12
C THR A 245 -18.35 -15.88 13.71
N ASN A 246 -18.15 -16.96 12.97
CA ASN A 246 -18.68 -17.08 11.61
C ASN A 246 -20.18 -17.46 11.61
N ILE A 247 -20.77 -17.46 10.42
CA ILE A 247 -22.21 -17.79 10.20
C ILE A 247 -22.60 -19.20 10.69
N ASN A 248 -21.65 -20.12 10.89
CA ASN A 248 -21.87 -21.47 11.44
C ASN A 248 -21.74 -21.53 12.97
N GLY A 249 -21.37 -20.41 13.62
CA GLY A 249 -21.11 -20.34 15.05
C GLY A 249 -19.71 -20.79 15.47
N ASP A 250 -18.78 -21.02 14.53
CA ASP A 250 -17.41 -21.37 14.84
C ASP A 250 -16.55 -20.11 15.08
N PRO A 251 -15.57 -20.19 16.01
CA PRO A 251 -14.66 -19.07 16.24
C PRO A 251 -13.68 -18.90 15.08
N VAL A 252 -13.38 -17.65 14.74
CA VAL A 252 -12.31 -17.24 13.83
C VAL A 252 -11.48 -16.18 14.53
N TYR A 253 -10.16 -16.39 14.60
CA TYR A 253 -9.23 -15.47 15.24
C TYR A 253 -8.59 -14.58 14.18
N VAL A 254 -8.64 -13.25 14.38
CA VAL A 254 -8.11 -12.28 13.42
C VAL A 254 -7.04 -11.41 14.06
N LEU A 255 -5.90 -11.24 13.37
CA LEU A 255 -4.73 -10.56 13.92
C LEU A 255 -4.07 -9.68 12.85
N ASN A 256 -3.55 -8.53 13.30
CA ASN A 256 -2.69 -7.64 12.53
C ASN A 256 -1.66 -7.04 13.48
N SER A 257 -0.37 -7.13 13.14
CA SER A 257 0.72 -6.60 13.96
C SER A 257 0.83 -5.06 13.90
N GLY A 258 0.26 -4.43 12.90
CA GLY A 258 0.39 -2.99 12.65
C GLY A 258 1.27 -2.71 11.43
N ASN A 259 2.27 -1.87 11.57
CA ASN A 259 3.20 -1.55 10.48
C ASN A 259 4.58 -1.15 10.99
N ARG A 260 5.57 -1.08 10.09
CA ARG A 260 6.92 -0.51 10.32
C ARG A 260 7.66 -1.08 11.53
N GLY A 261 7.52 -2.36 11.79
CA GLY A 261 8.24 -2.99 12.89
C GLY A 261 7.72 -2.62 14.28
N MET A 262 6.44 -2.24 14.41
CA MET A 262 5.84 -1.89 15.71
C MET A 262 5.62 -3.10 16.61
N GLY A 263 5.49 -4.30 16.03
CA GLY A 263 5.25 -5.53 16.78
C GLY A 263 4.94 -6.73 15.90
N LEU A 264 4.71 -7.87 16.53
CA LEU A 264 4.37 -9.13 15.91
C LEU A 264 2.96 -9.56 16.32
N ALA A 265 2.19 -10.10 15.38
CA ALA A 265 0.95 -10.79 15.71
C ALA A 265 1.26 -12.28 15.95
N LEU A 266 0.76 -12.82 17.06
CA LEU A 266 1.09 -14.16 17.52
C LEU A 266 -0.17 -14.99 17.78
N ALA A 267 -0.21 -16.20 17.21
CA ALA A 267 -1.19 -17.23 17.57
C ALA A 267 -0.48 -18.49 18.08
N GLU A 268 -0.80 -18.92 19.30
CA GLU A 268 -0.42 -20.23 19.83
C GLU A 268 -1.54 -21.22 19.55
N VAL A 269 -1.22 -22.32 18.90
CA VAL A 269 -2.19 -23.31 18.41
C VAL A 269 -1.83 -24.70 18.93
N THR A 270 -2.68 -25.26 19.75
CA THR A 270 -2.56 -26.67 20.16
C THR A 270 -3.48 -27.53 19.29
N LEU A 271 -2.88 -28.43 18.54
CA LEU A 271 -3.54 -29.37 17.64
C LEU A 271 -3.59 -30.78 18.25
N LYS A 272 -4.77 -31.41 18.19
CA LYS A 272 -5.00 -32.80 18.55
C LYS A 272 -5.79 -33.50 17.45
N LYS A 273 -5.33 -34.67 17.00
CA LYS A 273 -6.02 -35.39 15.91
C LYS A 273 -7.50 -35.63 16.24
N GLY A 274 -8.37 -35.19 15.29
CA GLY A 274 -9.82 -35.33 15.39
C GLY A 274 -10.52 -34.37 16.33
N GLN A 275 -9.82 -33.33 16.82
CA GLN A 275 -10.40 -32.26 17.65
C GLN A 275 -10.23 -30.91 16.95
N LYS A 276 -11.08 -29.93 17.30
CA LYS A 276 -10.88 -28.55 16.86
C LYS A 276 -9.61 -27.96 17.47
N PRO A 277 -8.90 -27.10 16.76
CA PRO A 277 -7.73 -26.39 17.30
C PRO A 277 -8.08 -25.60 18.58
N ASN A 278 -7.17 -25.63 19.55
CA ASN A 278 -7.24 -24.70 20.68
C ASN A 278 -6.28 -23.56 20.42
N ILE A 279 -6.79 -22.33 20.33
CA ILE A 279 -6.06 -21.16 19.82
C ILE A 279 -6.10 -20.05 20.86
N SER A 280 -4.93 -19.49 21.18
CA SER A 280 -4.77 -18.22 21.88
C SER A 280 -4.05 -17.22 21.00
N ILE A 281 -4.41 -15.94 21.11
CA ILE A 281 -3.88 -14.87 20.29
C ILE A 281 -3.37 -13.71 21.13
N SER A 282 -2.31 -13.07 20.68
CA SER A 282 -1.75 -11.88 21.32
C SER A 282 -0.99 -11.00 20.32
N LEU A 283 -0.74 -9.77 20.74
CA LEU A 283 0.17 -8.85 20.06
C LEU A 283 1.41 -8.68 20.93
N MET A 284 2.58 -8.79 20.31
CA MET A 284 3.86 -8.58 20.98
C MET A 284 4.46 -7.28 20.47
N LEU A 285 4.56 -6.27 21.34
CA LEU A 285 5.28 -5.03 21.00
C LEU A 285 6.78 -5.28 21.02
N THR A 286 7.49 -4.68 20.09
CA THR A 286 8.95 -4.77 20.03
C THR A 286 9.60 -3.84 21.04
N ASP A 287 10.69 -4.30 21.65
CA ASP A 287 11.56 -3.44 22.44
C ASP A 287 12.39 -2.55 21.51
N GLN A 288 12.13 -1.25 21.57
CA GLN A 288 12.78 -0.26 20.69
C GLN A 288 14.27 -0.01 21.02
N GLU A 289 14.76 -0.52 22.14
CA GLU A 289 16.16 -0.30 22.58
C GLU A 289 17.12 -1.36 22.03
N ASN A 290 16.64 -2.58 21.79
CA ASN A 290 17.47 -3.71 21.40
C ASN A 290 17.28 -4.08 19.92
N LYS A 291 18.36 -4.12 19.15
CA LYS A 291 18.38 -4.41 17.71
C LYS A 291 19.25 -5.62 17.38
N ASP A 292 18.89 -6.38 16.34
CA ASP A 292 19.74 -7.46 15.84
C ASP A 292 20.90 -6.90 15.02
N GLU A 293 22.12 -7.03 15.55
CA GLU A 293 23.35 -6.53 14.92
C GLU A 293 23.65 -7.22 13.58
N ALA A 294 23.31 -8.50 13.43
CA ALA A 294 23.54 -9.23 12.19
C ALA A 294 22.58 -8.76 11.09
N PHE A 295 21.34 -8.44 11.46
CA PHE A 295 20.38 -7.84 10.55
C PHE A 295 20.82 -6.44 10.10
N LEU A 296 21.25 -5.59 11.03
CA LEU A 296 21.78 -4.26 10.70
C LEU A 296 23.01 -4.36 9.77
N ALA A 297 23.91 -5.31 10.03
CA ALA A 297 25.09 -5.55 9.18
C ALA A 297 24.69 -6.00 7.76
N MET A 298 23.64 -6.80 7.60
CA MET A 298 23.09 -7.18 6.29
C MET A 298 22.50 -5.97 5.55
N LEU A 299 21.84 -5.05 6.26
CA LEU A 299 21.26 -3.85 5.67
C LEU A 299 22.31 -2.82 5.22
N GLN A 300 23.49 -2.76 5.90
CA GLN A 300 24.45 -1.68 5.75
C GLN A 300 24.83 -1.38 4.28
N PRO A 301 25.13 -2.35 3.39
CA PRO A 301 25.44 -2.07 2.00
C PRO A 301 24.33 -1.35 1.23
N TYR A 302 23.07 -1.62 1.58
CA TYR A 302 21.91 -0.95 0.97
C TYR A 302 21.75 0.48 1.48
N LEU A 303 21.95 0.68 2.79
CA LEU A 303 21.91 1.99 3.42
C LEU A 303 23.00 2.89 2.86
N ASP A 304 24.22 2.38 2.69
CA ASP A 304 25.36 3.13 2.14
C ASP A 304 25.09 3.59 0.70
N ARG A 305 24.57 2.71 -0.15
CA ARG A 305 24.19 3.07 -1.55
C ARG A 305 23.09 4.13 -1.58
N ALA A 306 22.06 3.95 -0.77
CA ALA A 306 20.96 4.91 -0.69
C ALA A 306 21.40 6.25 -0.08
N GLU A 307 22.35 6.24 0.86
CA GLU A 307 22.88 7.49 1.43
C GLU A 307 23.63 8.32 0.39
N VAL A 308 24.42 7.69 -0.49
CA VAL A 308 25.06 8.37 -1.63
C VAL A 308 24.00 9.02 -2.53
N TYR A 309 22.90 8.30 -2.81
CA TYR A 309 21.81 8.85 -3.62
C TYR A 309 21.10 10.02 -2.91
N LYS A 310 20.78 9.89 -1.63
CA LYS A 310 20.11 10.92 -0.81
C LYS A 310 20.90 12.23 -0.75
N GLN A 311 22.23 12.15 -0.67
CA GLN A 311 23.11 13.31 -0.52
C GLN A 311 23.40 14.03 -1.84
N ARG A 312 22.95 13.50 -2.98
CA ARG A 312 23.11 14.15 -4.29
C ARG A 312 22.40 15.50 -4.28
N GLU A 313 23.14 16.57 -4.59
CA GLU A 313 22.60 17.91 -4.78
C GLU A 313 21.73 17.97 -6.04
N VAL A 314 20.64 18.71 -5.96
CA VAL A 314 19.61 18.77 -7.02
C VAL A 314 19.43 20.19 -7.54
N VAL A 315 19.05 21.14 -6.66
CA VAL A 315 18.61 22.48 -7.06
C VAL A 315 18.77 23.48 -5.93
N GLU A 316 19.05 24.75 -6.24
CA GLU A 316 19.02 25.83 -5.28
C GLU A 316 17.58 26.28 -4.99
N LEU A 317 17.21 26.31 -3.70
CA LEU A 317 15.96 26.90 -3.19
C LEU A 317 16.30 28.29 -2.61
N PRO A 318 15.92 29.40 -3.29
CA PRO A 318 16.34 30.74 -2.85
C PRO A 318 15.67 31.22 -1.56
N VAL A 319 14.48 30.72 -1.23
CA VAL A 319 13.66 31.11 -0.08
C VAL A 319 13.10 29.86 0.60
N SER A 320 13.05 29.85 1.94
CA SER A 320 12.44 28.75 2.69
C SER A 320 10.96 28.64 2.38
N ILE A 321 10.43 27.41 2.26
CA ILE A 321 9.02 27.12 1.95
C ILE A 321 8.42 26.21 3.01
N ASN A 322 7.10 26.35 3.24
CA ASN A 322 6.39 25.62 4.26
C ASN A 322 5.07 25.06 3.74
N THR A 323 4.70 23.85 4.14
CA THR A 323 3.44 23.19 3.75
C THR A 323 2.19 23.91 4.25
N ASP A 324 2.25 24.58 5.42
CA ASP A 324 1.08 25.24 6.02
C ASP A 324 0.65 26.49 5.25
N ASP A 325 1.51 27.01 4.37
CA ASP A 325 1.15 28.10 3.48
C ASP A 325 0.14 27.68 2.39
N ALA A 326 0.08 26.39 2.06
CA ALA A 326 -0.89 25.85 1.12
C ALA A 326 -2.36 26.05 1.55
N PHE A 327 -2.63 26.26 2.83
CA PHE A 327 -3.98 26.53 3.32
C PHE A 327 -4.39 28.01 3.24
N LYS A 328 -3.47 28.90 2.86
CA LYS A 328 -3.69 30.36 2.85
C LYS A 328 -3.91 30.90 1.43
N GLY A 329 -3.53 30.15 0.41
CA GLY A 329 -3.58 30.53 -1.01
C GLY A 329 -2.49 29.84 -1.80
N SER A 330 -2.26 30.33 -3.02
CA SER A 330 -1.12 29.93 -3.86
C SER A 330 0.19 30.09 -3.09
N CYS A 331 1.02 29.05 -3.08
CA CYS A 331 2.28 29.05 -2.34
C CYS A 331 3.36 28.24 -3.07
N LEU A 332 4.61 28.60 -2.88
CA LEU A 332 5.74 27.96 -3.55
C LEU A 332 5.82 26.43 -3.36
N TRP A 333 5.41 25.92 -2.18
CA TRP A 333 5.41 24.49 -1.92
C TRP A 333 4.61 23.69 -2.96
N VAL A 334 3.41 24.16 -3.32
CA VAL A 334 2.55 23.46 -4.29
C VAL A 334 2.80 24.00 -5.71
N ASP A 335 3.11 25.27 -5.86
CA ASP A 335 3.29 25.91 -7.15
C ASP A 335 4.49 25.37 -7.93
N GLU A 336 5.58 24.93 -7.24
CA GLU A 336 6.69 24.24 -7.91
C GLU A 336 6.29 22.85 -8.43
N ILE A 337 5.36 22.16 -7.73
CA ILE A 337 4.79 20.90 -8.25
C ILE A 337 3.95 21.20 -9.50
N HIS A 338 3.13 22.26 -9.48
CA HIS A 338 2.36 22.69 -10.66
C HIS A 338 3.25 23.03 -11.85
N ARG A 339 4.34 23.79 -11.64
CA ARG A 339 5.33 24.11 -12.69
C ARG A 339 5.94 22.85 -13.28
N CYS A 340 6.41 21.95 -12.41
CA CYS A 340 6.96 20.66 -12.84
C CYS A 340 5.96 19.86 -13.67
N GLN A 341 4.69 19.79 -13.25
CA GLN A 341 3.65 19.08 -13.98
C GLN A 341 3.43 19.67 -15.38
N PHE A 342 3.25 20.99 -15.49
CA PHE A 342 3.06 21.67 -16.78
C PHE A 342 4.27 21.49 -17.71
N GLU A 343 5.47 21.80 -17.22
CA GLU A 343 6.68 21.74 -18.05
C GLU A 343 7.02 20.32 -18.49
N THR A 344 6.71 19.32 -17.64
CA THR A 344 6.93 17.91 -17.98
C THR A 344 6.01 17.45 -19.11
N VAL A 345 4.70 17.71 -19.03
CA VAL A 345 3.77 17.25 -20.07
C VAL A 345 3.98 18.02 -21.38
N GLU A 346 4.35 19.30 -21.32
CA GLU A 346 4.71 20.08 -22.51
C GLU A 346 5.96 19.53 -23.20
N ALA A 347 6.96 19.09 -22.42
CA ALA A 347 8.17 18.44 -22.97
C ALA A 347 7.88 17.10 -23.65
N GLU A 348 6.80 16.41 -23.25
CA GLU A 348 6.28 15.20 -23.88
C GLU A 348 5.35 15.49 -25.09
N GLY A 349 5.17 16.78 -25.44
CA GLY A 349 4.29 17.22 -26.53
C GLY A 349 2.80 17.16 -26.18
N ILE A 350 2.46 17.12 -24.89
CA ILE A 350 1.10 17.10 -24.38
C ILE A 350 0.78 18.47 -23.77
N HIS A 351 -0.22 19.16 -24.30
CA HIS A 351 -0.66 20.42 -23.72
C HIS A 351 -1.62 20.16 -22.53
N ALA A 352 -1.36 20.79 -21.38
CA ALA A 352 -2.27 20.82 -20.25
C ALA A 352 -2.76 22.26 -19.99
N ASP A 353 -4.07 22.45 -19.92
CA ASP A 353 -4.69 23.76 -19.60
C ASP A 353 -4.62 24.07 -18.10
N ILE A 354 -4.75 23.03 -17.25
CA ILE A 354 -4.89 23.13 -15.79
C ILE A 354 -4.02 22.06 -15.12
N SER A 355 -3.49 22.38 -13.95
CA SER A 355 -2.76 21.45 -13.09
C SER A 355 -3.44 21.35 -11.72
N MET A 356 -3.61 20.12 -11.20
CA MET A 356 -4.11 19.84 -9.86
C MET A 356 -3.00 19.21 -9.02
N ALA A 357 -2.74 19.75 -7.83
CA ALA A 357 -1.74 19.23 -6.91
C ALA A 357 -2.06 19.57 -5.47
N ALA A 358 -1.70 18.67 -4.55
CA ALA A 358 -1.82 18.82 -3.11
C ALA A 358 -0.44 19.05 -2.46
N PRO A 359 -0.36 19.60 -1.23
CA PRO A 359 0.91 19.76 -0.50
C PRO A 359 1.51 18.42 -0.02
N LEU A 360 0.76 17.33 -0.03
CA LEU A 360 1.12 15.93 0.21
C LEU A 360 1.57 15.57 1.64
N SER A 361 2.24 16.47 2.36
CA SER A 361 2.63 16.34 3.76
C SER A 361 2.31 17.62 4.53
N GLY A 362 2.16 17.54 5.86
CA GLY A 362 1.87 18.70 6.72
C GLY A 362 2.98 18.97 7.74
N GLY A 363 3.08 20.23 8.20
CA GLY A 363 4.04 20.64 9.21
C GLY A 363 5.49 20.48 8.77
N LYS A 364 5.78 20.60 7.47
CA LYS A 364 7.13 20.48 6.90
C LYS A 364 7.62 21.82 6.40
N THR A 365 8.92 22.04 6.58
CA THR A 365 9.66 23.20 6.05
C THR A 365 10.86 22.69 5.27
N LEU A 366 11.11 23.27 4.10
CA LEU A 366 12.38 23.17 3.40
C LEU A 366 13.08 24.51 3.51
N GLU A 367 14.28 24.49 4.05
CA GLU A 367 15.09 25.70 4.26
C GLU A 367 15.75 26.14 2.95
N ALA A 368 15.92 27.45 2.81
CA ALA A 368 16.68 28.02 1.68
C ALA A 368 18.09 27.46 1.61
N GLY A 369 18.55 27.13 0.42
CA GLY A 369 19.88 26.56 0.16
C GLY A 369 19.84 25.49 -0.93
N MET A 370 20.94 24.74 -1.05
CA MET A 370 21.04 23.64 -2.01
C MET A 370 20.23 22.43 -1.51
N LEU A 371 19.12 22.14 -2.17
CA LEU A 371 18.30 20.95 -1.90
C LEU A 371 18.97 19.69 -2.44
N LYS A 372 18.81 18.62 -1.68
CA LYS A 372 19.28 17.27 -2.00
C LYS A 372 18.13 16.37 -2.39
N VAL A 373 18.42 15.21 -2.95
CA VAL A 373 17.41 14.18 -3.26
C VAL A 373 16.56 13.85 -2.03
N SER A 374 17.13 13.78 -0.82
CA SER A 374 16.39 13.54 0.43
C SER A 374 15.26 14.55 0.68
N ASP A 375 15.43 15.80 0.25
CA ASP A 375 14.42 16.86 0.44
C ASP A 375 13.19 16.60 -0.45
N PHE A 376 13.40 16.01 -1.63
CA PHE A 376 12.30 15.62 -2.52
C PHE A 376 11.47 14.45 -1.97
N PHE A 377 12.04 13.56 -1.16
CA PHE A 377 11.26 12.55 -0.44
C PHE A 377 10.39 13.16 0.69
N THR A 378 10.77 14.31 1.21
CA THR A 378 9.93 15.10 2.12
C THR A 378 8.87 15.89 1.36
N TRP A 379 9.25 16.47 0.22
CA TRP A 379 8.38 17.30 -0.61
C TRP A 379 7.31 16.49 -1.34
N TYR A 380 7.74 15.37 -1.96
CA TYR A 380 6.87 14.43 -2.68
C TYR A 380 7.06 13.00 -2.18
N PRO A 381 6.39 12.58 -1.08
CA PRO A 381 6.65 11.30 -0.42
C PRO A 381 6.10 10.06 -1.17
N PHE A 382 5.20 10.24 -2.14
CA PHE A 382 4.51 9.16 -2.83
C PHE A 382 5.17 8.79 -4.16
N GLU A 383 4.97 7.55 -4.62
CA GLU A 383 5.49 7.03 -5.89
C GLU A 383 4.43 7.03 -7.00
N ASN A 384 3.67 8.14 -7.10
CA ASN A 384 2.68 8.30 -8.16
C ASN A 384 3.36 8.62 -9.50
N SER A 385 2.73 8.26 -10.61
CA SER A 385 3.08 8.77 -11.92
C SER A 385 2.29 10.05 -12.25
N LEU A 386 2.63 10.71 -13.36
CA LEU A 386 1.92 11.88 -13.87
C LEU A 386 0.87 11.45 -14.88
N ALA A 387 -0.32 12.05 -14.85
CA ALA A 387 -1.40 11.80 -15.80
C ALA A 387 -2.07 13.09 -16.27
N VAL A 388 -2.60 13.07 -17.48
CA VAL A 388 -3.44 14.13 -18.04
C VAL A 388 -4.83 13.57 -18.29
N MET A 389 -5.85 14.26 -17.79
CA MET A 389 -7.26 13.86 -17.91
C MET A 389 -8.07 14.94 -18.62
N ALA A 390 -9.11 14.52 -19.31
CA ALA A 390 -10.09 15.40 -19.94
C ALA A 390 -11.24 15.69 -18.95
N LEU A 391 -11.36 16.93 -18.46
CA LEU A 391 -12.44 17.38 -17.57
C LEU A 391 -13.15 18.60 -18.17
N THR A 392 -14.47 18.65 -18.10
CA THR A 392 -15.22 19.87 -18.40
C THR A 392 -14.99 20.94 -17.33
N GLY A 393 -15.23 22.20 -17.63
CA GLY A 393 -15.10 23.28 -16.65
C GLY A 393 -16.00 23.09 -15.42
N LYS A 394 -17.18 22.47 -15.59
CA LYS A 394 -18.06 22.10 -14.47
C LYS A 394 -17.39 21.07 -13.56
N GLU A 395 -16.74 20.07 -14.15
CA GLU A 395 -16.03 19.00 -13.42
C GLU A 395 -14.77 19.54 -12.74
N VAL A 396 -14.02 20.43 -13.39
CA VAL A 396 -12.90 21.17 -12.75
C VAL A 396 -13.36 21.91 -11.50
N LYS A 397 -14.46 22.65 -11.60
CA LYS A 397 -15.02 23.36 -10.43
C LYS A 397 -15.46 22.39 -9.35
N ALA A 398 -16.15 21.31 -9.69
CA ALA A 398 -16.64 20.31 -8.75
C ALA A 398 -15.49 19.60 -8.03
N PHE A 399 -14.42 19.28 -8.75
CA PHE A 399 -13.18 18.73 -8.19
C PHE A 399 -12.58 19.66 -7.12
N LEU A 400 -12.42 20.95 -7.42
CA LEU A 400 -11.87 21.93 -6.48
C LEU A 400 -12.78 22.16 -5.27
N GLU A 401 -14.10 22.18 -5.46
CA GLU A 401 -15.07 22.27 -4.36
C GLU A 401 -14.93 21.09 -3.38
N TYR A 402 -14.76 19.89 -3.92
CA TYR A 402 -14.55 18.68 -3.10
C TYR A 402 -13.19 18.68 -2.42
N ALA A 403 -12.11 19.06 -3.12
CA ALA A 403 -10.78 19.20 -2.55
C ALA A 403 -10.78 20.15 -1.35
N TYR A 404 -11.51 21.27 -1.47
CA TYR A 404 -11.61 22.25 -0.38
C TYR A 404 -12.45 21.76 0.80
N GLU A 405 -13.42 20.86 0.60
CA GLU A 405 -14.14 20.16 1.67
C GLU A 405 -13.23 19.17 2.40
N MET A 406 -12.37 18.48 1.65
CA MET A 406 -11.51 17.38 2.13
C MET A 406 -10.11 17.87 2.58
N LYS A 407 -10.04 18.95 3.38
CA LYS A 407 -8.76 19.52 3.86
C LYS A 407 -7.93 18.56 4.74
N SER A 408 -8.55 17.52 5.27
CA SER A 408 -7.88 16.52 6.09
C SER A 408 -8.27 15.10 5.60
N PRO A 409 -7.32 14.25 5.29
CA PRO A 409 -5.87 14.49 5.37
C PRO A 409 -5.35 15.46 4.28
N ILE A 410 -4.24 16.15 4.56
CA ILE A 410 -3.69 17.25 3.74
C ILE A 410 -3.37 16.84 2.29
N TYR A 411 -3.03 15.58 2.06
CA TYR A 411 -2.79 15.06 0.70
C TYR A 411 -4.05 15.00 -0.18
N ASN A 412 -5.24 15.28 0.37
CA ASN A 412 -6.48 15.43 -0.36
C ASN A 412 -6.86 16.91 -0.63
N PHE A 413 -6.05 17.86 -0.15
CA PHE A 413 -6.28 19.28 -0.35
C PHE A 413 -5.60 19.78 -1.63
N ASP A 414 -6.17 19.42 -2.78
CA ASP A 414 -5.64 19.86 -4.08
C ASP A 414 -6.00 21.31 -4.35
N SER A 415 -5.04 22.06 -4.88
CA SER A 415 -5.25 23.36 -5.52
C SER A 415 -5.11 23.25 -7.03
N GLY A 416 -5.61 24.28 -7.75
CA GLY A 416 -5.52 24.36 -9.20
C GLY A 416 -4.58 25.46 -9.67
N ALA A 417 -3.77 25.19 -10.69
CA ALA A 417 -3.01 26.18 -11.44
C ALA A 417 -3.44 26.17 -12.91
N GLY A 418 -3.08 27.21 -13.67
CA GLY A 418 -3.59 27.44 -15.04
C GLY A 418 -4.90 28.22 -15.09
N LEU A 419 -5.48 28.51 -13.92
CA LEU A 419 -6.70 29.32 -13.75
C LEU A 419 -6.55 30.28 -12.57
N ILE A 420 -7.36 31.34 -12.54
CA ILE A 420 -7.44 32.31 -11.45
C ILE A 420 -8.77 32.13 -10.74
N TYR A 421 -8.74 31.88 -9.42
CA TYR A 421 -9.97 31.69 -8.65
C TYR A 421 -9.88 32.23 -7.20
N GLU A 422 -11.04 32.46 -6.61
CA GLU A 422 -11.19 32.84 -5.21
C GLU A 422 -11.98 31.77 -4.46
N VAL A 423 -11.60 31.55 -3.21
CA VAL A 423 -12.28 30.62 -2.31
C VAL A 423 -13.01 31.41 -1.21
N ASN A 424 -14.30 31.21 -1.06
CA ASN A 424 -15.07 31.73 0.06
C ASN A 424 -15.45 30.55 0.99
N ASP A 425 -14.67 30.37 2.05
CA ASP A 425 -14.80 29.26 3.00
C ASP A 425 -16.05 29.33 3.89
N LYS A 426 -16.75 30.48 3.89
CA LYS A 426 -18.01 30.68 4.61
C LYS A 426 -19.23 30.18 3.84
N LYS A 427 -19.06 29.82 2.56
CA LYS A 427 -20.12 29.28 1.73
C LYS A 427 -20.19 27.76 1.82
N PRO A 428 -21.38 27.18 1.53
CA PRO A 428 -21.49 25.71 1.44
C PRO A 428 -20.72 25.18 0.24
N MET A 429 -20.40 23.88 0.26
CA MET A 429 -19.83 23.16 -0.88
C MET A 429 -20.67 23.39 -2.15
N GLY A 430 -20.02 23.57 -3.29
CA GLY A 430 -20.62 23.93 -4.58
C GLY A 430 -20.68 25.44 -4.85
N GLU A 431 -20.57 26.30 -3.81
CA GLU A 431 -20.58 27.74 -3.91
C GLU A 431 -19.30 28.44 -3.44
N ARG A 432 -18.30 27.65 -2.95
CA ARG A 432 -17.05 28.19 -2.38
C ARG A 432 -16.09 28.68 -3.44
N ILE A 433 -15.98 27.95 -4.56
CA ILE A 433 -15.02 28.22 -5.62
C ILE A 433 -15.64 29.13 -6.68
N ASN A 434 -15.02 30.30 -6.84
CA ASN A 434 -15.36 31.26 -7.88
C ASN A 434 -14.18 31.36 -8.87
N ILE A 435 -14.27 30.67 -10.01
CA ILE A 435 -13.27 30.75 -11.07
C ILE A 435 -13.49 32.03 -11.86
N ILE A 436 -12.46 32.88 -11.94
CA ILE A 436 -12.51 34.20 -12.55
C ILE A 436 -12.15 34.14 -14.04
N SER A 437 -11.05 33.44 -14.34
CA SER A 437 -10.50 33.31 -15.70
C SER A 437 -9.50 32.16 -15.75
N MET A 438 -9.01 31.83 -16.95
CA MET A 438 -7.76 31.12 -17.13
C MET A 438 -6.59 32.03 -16.70
N ALA A 439 -5.41 31.45 -16.46
CA ALA A 439 -4.22 32.21 -16.04
C ALA A 439 -3.72 33.21 -17.08
N ASP A 440 -3.97 32.95 -18.37
CA ASP A 440 -3.64 33.85 -19.48
C ASP A 440 -4.66 35.01 -19.66
N GLY A 441 -5.68 35.08 -18.79
CA GLY A 441 -6.75 36.09 -18.82
C GLY A 441 -7.91 35.76 -19.74
N THR A 442 -7.89 34.65 -20.46
CA THR A 442 -9.04 34.20 -21.27
C THR A 442 -10.20 33.76 -20.36
N PRO A 443 -11.46 33.89 -20.83
CA PRO A 443 -12.61 33.45 -20.05
C PRO A 443 -12.57 31.96 -19.76
N PHE A 444 -12.87 31.58 -18.52
CA PHE A 444 -13.10 30.17 -18.16
C PHE A 444 -14.51 29.77 -18.61
N ASP A 445 -14.59 28.66 -19.36
CA ASP A 445 -15.85 28.16 -19.90
C ASP A 445 -16.25 26.84 -19.18
N MET A 446 -17.41 26.86 -18.54
CA MET A 446 -17.92 25.72 -17.77
C MET A 446 -18.23 24.48 -18.63
N ASP A 447 -18.51 24.67 -19.91
CA ASP A 447 -18.89 23.60 -20.83
C ASP A 447 -17.73 23.13 -21.72
N LYS A 448 -16.59 23.86 -21.74
CA LYS A 448 -15.39 23.46 -22.46
C LYS A 448 -14.70 22.30 -21.72
N THR A 449 -14.15 21.35 -22.48
CA THR A 449 -13.25 20.32 -21.95
C THR A 449 -11.81 20.86 -21.90
N TYR A 450 -11.16 20.67 -20.75
CA TYR A 450 -9.79 21.05 -20.48
C TYR A 450 -8.91 19.81 -20.27
N ASN A 451 -7.66 19.85 -20.69
CA ASN A 451 -6.65 18.90 -20.30
C ASN A 451 -6.12 19.27 -18.91
N VAL A 452 -6.35 18.40 -17.94
CA VAL A 452 -6.00 18.61 -16.52
C VAL A 452 -4.89 17.63 -16.14
N VAL A 453 -3.71 18.15 -15.81
CA VAL A 453 -2.59 17.33 -15.33
C VAL A 453 -2.67 17.14 -13.83
N MET A 454 -2.46 15.91 -13.36
CA MET A 454 -2.49 15.51 -11.95
C MET A 454 -1.69 14.23 -11.73
N ASN A 455 -1.50 13.82 -10.48
CA ASN A 455 -0.85 12.55 -10.18
C ASN A 455 -1.76 11.33 -10.44
N SER A 456 -1.15 10.14 -10.61
CA SER A 456 -1.89 8.90 -10.92
C SER A 456 -2.84 8.48 -9.81
N TYR A 457 -2.55 8.73 -8.55
CA TYR A 457 -3.49 8.44 -7.47
C TYR A 457 -4.83 9.18 -7.68
N ARG A 458 -4.78 10.47 -8.07
CA ARG A 458 -5.96 11.26 -8.38
C ARG A 458 -6.66 10.79 -9.63
N SER A 459 -5.89 10.56 -10.71
CA SER A 459 -6.43 10.15 -12.01
C SER A 459 -7.03 8.74 -12.02
N MET A 460 -6.79 7.95 -10.96
CA MET A 460 -7.39 6.63 -10.77
C MET A 460 -8.57 6.63 -9.77
N GLY A 461 -8.99 7.81 -9.28
CA GLY A 461 -10.11 7.95 -8.34
C GLY A 461 -9.72 8.08 -6.88
N GLY A 462 -8.44 7.98 -6.55
CA GLY A 462 -7.93 8.11 -5.19
C GLY A 462 -8.32 9.43 -4.53
N GLY A 463 -8.72 9.36 -3.24
CA GLY A 463 -9.24 10.50 -2.49
C GLY A 463 -10.65 10.95 -2.90
N ASN A 464 -11.30 10.22 -3.83
CA ASN A 464 -12.70 10.40 -4.25
C ASN A 464 -13.03 11.74 -4.93
N HIS A 465 -12.06 12.52 -5.38
CA HIS A 465 -12.29 13.78 -6.05
C HIS A 465 -13.10 13.61 -7.35
N LEU A 466 -12.77 12.59 -8.12
CA LEU A 466 -13.47 12.25 -9.36
C LEU A 466 -14.81 11.55 -9.08
N ILE A 467 -14.89 10.72 -8.05
CA ILE A 467 -16.10 9.95 -7.71
C ILE A 467 -17.11 10.85 -6.99
N ASN A 468 -16.78 11.36 -5.80
CA ASN A 468 -17.71 12.12 -4.97
C ASN A 468 -17.76 13.62 -5.33
N GLY A 469 -16.66 14.16 -5.85
CA GLY A 469 -16.58 15.55 -6.29
C GLY A 469 -17.23 15.74 -7.65
N VAL A 470 -16.71 15.06 -8.66
CA VAL A 470 -17.15 15.16 -10.05
C VAL A 470 -18.41 14.34 -10.32
N GLY A 471 -18.56 13.19 -9.67
CA GLY A 471 -19.72 12.29 -9.81
C GLY A 471 -19.53 11.16 -10.82
N TRP A 472 -18.28 10.85 -11.20
CA TRP A 472 -17.98 9.73 -12.12
C TRP A 472 -18.08 8.38 -11.44
N ALA A 473 -18.50 7.36 -12.20
CA ALA A 473 -18.34 5.99 -11.76
C ALA A 473 -16.86 5.57 -11.83
N GLN A 474 -16.43 4.67 -10.94
CA GLN A 474 -15.04 4.22 -10.90
C GLN A 474 -14.57 3.64 -12.25
N GLU A 475 -15.45 2.93 -12.94
CA GLU A 475 -15.15 2.24 -14.20
C GLU A 475 -14.93 3.19 -15.38
N GLU A 476 -15.57 4.37 -15.35
CA GLU A 476 -15.49 5.34 -16.45
C GLU A 476 -14.28 6.28 -16.33
N ILE A 477 -13.65 6.36 -15.13
CA ILE A 477 -12.50 7.25 -14.89
C ILE A 477 -11.39 7.04 -15.92
N LYS A 478 -11.08 5.79 -16.25
CA LYS A 478 -10.04 5.43 -17.23
C LYS A 478 -10.30 5.98 -18.64
N ASP A 479 -11.58 6.18 -19.01
CA ASP A 479 -11.95 6.65 -20.34
C ASP A 479 -11.66 8.14 -20.54
N HIS A 480 -11.41 8.85 -19.44
CA HIS A 480 -11.02 10.27 -19.42
C HIS A 480 -9.50 10.51 -19.37
N VAL A 481 -8.68 9.44 -19.28
CA VAL A 481 -7.22 9.54 -19.27
C VAL A 481 -6.72 9.80 -20.69
N VAL A 482 -6.11 10.96 -20.91
CA VAL A 482 -5.54 11.38 -22.20
C VAL A 482 -4.11 10.87 -22.36
N TRP A 483 -3.34 10.91 -21.27
CA TRP A 483 -1.93 10.52 -21.27
C TRP A 483 -1.48 10.18 -19.83
N GLN A 484 -0.47 9.32 -19.73
CA GLN A 484 0.14 8.95 -18.46
C GLN A 484 1.64 8.69 -18.62
N SER A 485 2.45 9.19 -17.67
CA SER A 485 3.90 8.98 -17.62
C SER A 485 4.27 7.54 -17.27
N ASP A 486 5.36 7.04 -17.83
CA ASP A 486 6.00 5.78 -17.44
C ASP A 486 6.89 5.89 -16.20
N ARG A 487 7.15 7.12 -15.75
CA ARG A 487 8.02 7.43 -14.61
C ARG A 487 7.21 7.92 -13.42
N ASP A 488 7.72 7.67 -12.21
CA ASP A 488 7.15 8.26 -11.00
C ASP A 488 7.41 9.77 -10.95
N LEU A 489 6.44 10.51 -10.39
CA LEU A 489 6.46 11.98 -10.37
C LEU A 489 7.58 12.53 -9.48
N ARG A 490 8.00 11.83 -8.42
CA ARG A 490 9.14 12.28 -7.62
C ARG A 490 10.44 12.26 -8.44
N SER A 491 10.72 11.22 -9.21
CA SER A 491 11.89 11.18 -10.10
C SER A 491 11.82 12.23 -11.20
N ILE A 492 10.62 12.47 -11.75
CA ILE A 492 10.38 13.55 -12.69
C ILE A 492 10.69 14.91 -12.06
N PHE A 493 10.22 15.15 -10.83
CA PHE A 493 10.40 16.39 -10.11
C PHE A 493 11.88 16.66 -9.77
N ILE A 494 12.63 15.62 -9.35
CA ILE A 494 14.07 15.70 -9.13
C ILE A 494 14.80 16.09 -10.42
N ASP A 495 14.50 15.42 -11.54
CA ASP A 495 15.15 15.68 -12.81
C ASP A 495 14.78 17.05 -13.39
N TRP A 496 13.52 17.47 -13.26
CA TRP A 496 13.04 18.79 -13.66
C TRP A 496 13.75 19.88 -12.84
N ALA A 497 13.78 19.77 -11.52
CA ALA A 497 14.43 20.72 -10.64
C ALA A 497 15.94 20.81 -10.92
N SER A 498 16.60 19.67 -11.13
CA SER A 498 18.02 19.62 -11.48
C SER A 498 18.32 20.35 -12.80
N LYS A 499 17.46 20.23 -13.80
CA LYS A 499 17.59 20.96 -15.08
C LYS A 499 17.34 22.46 -14.91
N LYS A 500 16.43 22.85 -14.03
CA LYS A 500 16.09 24.24 -13.72
C LYS A 500 17.23 24.96 -13.00
N GLY A 501 17.94 24.26 -12.10
CA GLY A 501 19.12 24.75 -11.36
C GLY A 501 18.81 25.69 -10.19
N VAL A 502 17.85 26.60 -10.33
CA VAL A 502 17.36 27.50 -9.28
C VAL A 502 15.83 27.54 -9.34
N LEU A 503 15.16 27.32 -8.19
CA LEU A 503 13.70 27.37 -8.07
C LEU A 503 13.19 28.81 -8.02
N ASP A 504 11.89 28.98 -8.23
CA ASP A 504 11.25 30.30 -8.23
C ASP A 504 11.18 30.90 -6.81
N THR A 505 11.10 32.23 -6.74
CA THR A 505 10.96 32.98 -5.49
C THR A 505 9.55 33.49 -5.25
N GLU A 506 8.71 33.47 -6.29
CA GLU A 506 7.35 34.01 -6.27
C GLU A 506 6.33 32.91 -6.58
N PRO A 507 5.23 32.84 -5.83
CA PRO A 507 4.14 31.92 -6.13
C PRO A 507 3.43 32.28 -7.43
N LEU A 508 2.70 31.32 -8.02
CA LEU A 508 1.91 31.49 -9.23
C LEU A 508 0.72 32.46 -9.04
N ASN A 509 0.29 32.69 -7.80
CA ASN A 509 -0.86 33.53 -7.46
C ASN A 509 -2.17 33.08 -8.13
N CYS A 510 -2.33 31.79 -8.34
CA CYS A 510 -3.52 31.22 -9.00
C CYS A 510 -4.80 31.32 -8.18
N TRP A 511 -4.71 31.35 -6.85
CA TRP A 511 -5.86 31.40 -5.98
C TRP A 511 -5.59 32.07 -4.63
N LYS A 512 -6.69 32.53 -3.99
CA LYS A 512 -6.66 33.13 -2.65
C LYS A 512 -7.97 32.88 -1.91
N ILE A 513 -7.91 32.96 -0.59
CA ILE A 513 -9.11 33.02 0.28
C ILE A 513 -9.66 34.44 0.27
N LYS A 514 -11.01 34.57 0.18
CA LYS A 514 -11.74 35.85 0.15
C LYS A 514 -12.26 36.23 1.52
#